data_13858a902b6799128981605a6e913556
#
_entry.id   13858a902b6799128981605a6e913556
#
_cell.length_a   1.000
_cell.length_b   1.000
_cell.length_c   1.000
_cell.angle_alpha   90.00
_cell.angle_beta   90.00
_cell.angle_gamma   90.00
#
_symmetry.space_group_name_H-M   'P 1'
#
loop_
_entity.id
_entity.type
_entity.pdbx_description
1 polymer ?
#
loop_
_entity_poly.entity_id
_entity_poly.type
_entity_poly.pdbx_seq_one_letter_code
_entity_poly.pdbx_strand_id
1 'polypeptide(L)'
;DEVRGWATGNGVPRFNPFFIPKMIADIAAGHISIQHGFRGPNYATVSACASSANALADAFNYIRLGKAIAFVTGGSEASITEGGVGGFNAMHAISTRNDDPKTASRPFDKDRDGFVLGEGGCALIFEEYEHAKARGAKIYTEVVGAGMSGDAHHMTSPHPEGLGASISMQMALDDAALKPEEVDHINTHGTSTPLGDISEPIAIKNTFGDHAYNININSTKSMTGHLLGAAGAIESIATVLAIQNNIIPPTINHFTDDPDIDNKLNFTYHKAVEREINVALSNTFGFGGHNVSLIFKKFDK
;
A
#
# COMPACT_ATOMS: atom_id res chain seq x y z
N ASP A 1 3.10 -8.86 26.66
CA ASP A 1 3.65 -9.74 27.71
C ASP A 1 4.28 -8.95 28.86
N GLU A 2 5.18 -8.01 28.62
CA GLU A 2 5.83 -7.20 29.68
C GLU A 2 4.82 -6.45 30.56
N VAL A 3 3.86 -5.73 29.94
CA VAL A 3 2.81 -5.00 30.68
C VAL A 3 1.86 -5.96 31.39
N ARG A 4 1.50 -7.09 30.77
CA ARG A 4 0.68 -8.12 31.39
C ARG A 4 1.42 -8.71 32.58
N GLY A 5 2.71 -9.06 32.45
CA GLY A 5 3.53 -9.56 33.53
C GLY A 5 3.62 -8.60 34.72
N TRP A 6 3.73 -7.29 34.46
CA TRP A 6 3.69 -6.26 35.48
C TRP A 6 2.30 -6.12 36.12
N ALA A 7 1.23 -6.09 35.33
CA ALA A 7 -0.13 -5.91 35.83
C ALA A 7 -0.63 -7.09 36.66
N THR A 8 -0.18 -8.30 36.37
CA THR A 8 -0.54 -9.54 37.08
C THR A 8 0.48 -9.98 38.16
N GLY A 9 1.63 -9.29 38.21
CA GLY A 9 2.70 -9.56 39.19
C GLY A 9 2.52 -8.82 40.52
N ASN A 10 3.47 -9.01 41.43
CA ASN A 10 3.44 -8.43 42.79
C ASN A 10 3.81 -6.92 42.84
N GLY A 11 3.49 -6.15 41.82
CA GLY A 11 3.63 -4.69 41.83
C GLY A 11 5.05 -4.12 41.66
N VAL A 12 6.08 -4.95 41.47
CA VAL A 12 7.44 -4.49 41.19
C VAL A 12 7.67 -4.46 39.68
N PRO A 13 7.72 -3.27 39.04
CA PRO A 13 7.95 -3.18 37.61
C PRO A 13 9.40 -3.62 37.30
N ARG A 14 9.55 -4.78 36.67
CA ARG A 14 10.79 -5.26 36.10
C ARG A 14 10.61 -5.36 34.58
N PHE A 15 10.82 -4.26 33.88
CA PHE A 15 10.81 -4.24 32.43
C PHE A 15 12.16 -4.66 31.88
N ASN A 16 12.13 -5.35 30.74
CA ASN A 16 13.33 -5.58 29.95
C ASN A 16 13.95 -4.23 29.53
N PRO A 17 15.28 -4.00 29.68
CA PRO A 17 15.90 -2.74 29.26
C PRO A 17 15.66 -2.37 27.79
N PHE A 18 15.37 -3.37 26.94
CA PHE A 18 15.04 -3.18 25.53
C PHE A 18 13.53 -3.00 25.28
N PHE A 19 12.69 -2.89 26.33
CA PHE A 19 11.25 -2.75 26.16
C PHE A 19 10.90 -1.51 25.31
N ILE A 20 11.43 -0.34 25.67
CA ILE A 20 11.19 0.88 24.90
C ILE A 20 11.77 0.80 23.49
N PRO A 21 13.06 0.42 23.28
CA PRO A 21 13.60 0.22 21.93
C PRO A 21 12.82 -0.74 21.04
N LYS A 22 12.13 -1.74 21.63
CA LYS A 22 11.28 -2.66 20.86
C LYS A 22 9.91 -2.10 20.50
N MET A 23 9.46 -1.05 21.19
CA MET A 23 8.15 -0.46 21.00
C MET A 23 8.12 0.69 20.00
N ILE A 24 9.18 1.47 19.90
CA ILE A 24 9.21 2.68 19.06
C ILE A 24 9.38 2.31 17.59
N ALA A 25 8.55 2.92 16.76
CA ALA A 25 8.40 2.54 15.34
C ALA A 25 9.62 2.83 14.46
N ASP A 26 10.47 3.77 14.86
CA ASP A 26 11.65 4.22 14.11
C ASP A 26 12.89 3.33 14.30
N ILE A 27 12.88 2.40 15.25
CA ILE A 27 14.05 1.57 15.58
C ILE A 27 14.47 0.67 14.41
N ALA A 28 13.56 0.18 13.60
CA ALA A 28 13.92 -0.60 12.42
C ALA A 28 14.78 0.20 11.45
N ALA A 29 14.39 1.43 11.15
CA ALA A 29 15.19 2.37 10.34
C ALA A 29 16.52 2.72 11.03
N GLY A 30 16.51 2.92 12.36
CA GLY A 30 17.71 3.15 13.18
C GLY A 30 18.72 2.00 13.08
N HIS A 31 18.27 0.74 13.14
CA HIS A 31 19.14 -0.43 12.99
C HIS A 31 19.78 -0.51 11.60
N ILE A 32 19.03 -0.24 10.53
CA ILE A 32 19.56 -0.19 9.17
C ILE A 32 20.65 0.88 9.08
N SER A 33 20.38 2.08 9.59
CA SER A 33 21.35 3.18 9.65
C SER A 33 22.64 2.79 10.37
N ILE A 34 22.54 2.19 11.55
CA ILE A 34 23.69 1.75 12.36
C ILE A 34 24.48 0.68 11.63
N GLN A 35 23.79 -0.35 11.10
CA GLN A 35 24.45 -1.49 10.44
C GLN A 35 25.22 -1.08 9.20
N HIS A 36 24.69 -0.13 8.42
CA HIS A 36 25.28 0.29 7.15
C HIS A 36 26.06 1.61 7.21
N GLY A 37 26.07 2.27 8.37
CA GLY A 37 26.75 3.57 8.54
C GLY A 37 26.06 4.71 7.78
N PHE A 38 24.78 4.62 7.48
CA PHE A 38 24.03 5.64 6.77
C PHE A 38 23.66 6.79 7.73
N ARG A 39 23.95 8.04 7.32
CA ARG A 39 23.80 9.23 8.17
C ARG A 39 22.87 10.29 7.57
N GLY A 40 22.10 9.95 6.55
CA GLY A 40 21.08 10.80 5.97
C GLY A 40 19.82 10.86 6.83
N PRO A 41 18.73 11.47 6.34
CA PRO A 41 17.44 11.47 7.01
C PRO A 41 17.00 10.06 7.40
N ASN A 42 16.56 9.88 8.65
CA ASN A 42 16.19 8.58 9.21
C ASN A 42 15.00 8.77 10.16
N TYR A 43 13.85 8.24 9.80
CA TYR A 43 12.60 8.37 10.54
C TYR A 43 11.57 7.35 10.07
N ALA A 44 10.50 7.19 10.82
CA ALA A 44 9.32 6.43 10.41
C ALA A 44 8.16 7.38 10.08
N THR A 45 7.44 7.08 9.02
CA THR A 45 6.17 7.73 8.67
C THR A 45 5.01 7.04 9.37
N VAL A 46 4.00 7.80 9.77
CA VAL A 46 2.79 7.28 10.44
C VAL A 46 1.55 7.88 9.76
N SER A 47 0.84 7.06 8.99
CA SER A 47 -0.42 7.40 8.33
C SER A 47 -1.30 6.15 8.14
N ALA A 48 -1.42 5.37 9.21
CA ALA A 48 -2.15 4.10 9.23
C ALA A 48 -1.71 3.18 8.05
N CYS A 49 -2.67 2.68 7.25
CA CYS A 49 -2.35 1.78 6.14
C CYS A 49 -1.49 2.43 5.05
N ALA A 50 -1.46 3.77 4.96
CA ALA A 50 -0.67 4.50 3.97
C ALA A 50 0.79 4.76 4.41
N SER A 51 1.20 4.31 5.62
CA SER A 51 2.50 4.65 6.18
C SER A 51 3.69 4.35 5.26
N SER A 52 3.80 3.13 4.74
CA SER A 52 4.92 2.79 3.86
C SER A 52 4.83 3.46 2.50
N ALA A 53 3.63 3.72 1.97
CA ALA A 53 3.49 4.50 0.74
C ALA A 53 3.97 5.95 0.94
N ASN A 54 3.70 6.57 2.09
CA ASN A 54 4.27 7.86 2.45
C ASN A 54 5.80 7.80 2.56
N ALA A 55 6.35 6.73 3.17
CA ALA A 55 7.81 6.56 3.22
C ALA A 55 8.44 6.52 1.82
N LEU A 56 7.78 5.85 0.86
CA LEU A 56 8.24 5.81 -0.53
C LEU A 56 8.11 7.19 -1.20
N ALA A 57 6.99 7.88 -1.00
CA ALA A 57 6.77 9.23 -1.53
C ALA A 57 7.81 10.23 -0.98
N ASP A 58 8.10 10.17 0.31
CA ASP A 58 9.13 11.00 0.95
C ASP A 58 10.52 10.71 0.37
N ALA A 59 10.90 9.43 0.27
CA ALA A 59 12.19 9.03 -0.30
C ALA A 59 12.35 9.55 -1.74
N PHE A 60 11.32 9.41 -2.57
CA PHE A 60 11.29 9.95 -3.92
C PHE A 60 11.48 11.47 -3.92
N ASN A 61 10.75 12.20 -3.06
CA ASN A 61 10.85 13.65 -2.95
C ASN A 61 12.23 14.12 -2.46
N TYR A 62 12.83 13.44 -1.47
CA TYR A 62 14.18 13.78 -0.99
C TYR A 62 15.23 13.62 -2.08
N ILE A 63 15.14 12.56 -2.89
CA ILE A 63 16.10 12.30 -3.97
C ILE A 63 15.95 13.35 -5.07
N ARG A 64 14.76 13.59 -5.57
CA ARG A 64 14.55 14.58 -6.65
C ARG A 64 14.84 16.03 -6.24
N LEU A 65 14.75 16.33 -4.95
CA LEU A 65 15.15 17.63 -4.40
C LEU A 65 16.67 17.73 -4.14
N GLY A 66 17.46 16.71 -4.48
CA GLY A 66 18.90 16.67 -4.26
C GLY A 66 19.31 16.63 -2.78
N LYS A 67 18.42 16.21 -1.88
CA LYS A 67 18.67 16.10 -0.44
C LYS A 67 19.25 14.75 -0.03
N ALA A 68 19.13 13.75 -0.89
CA ALA A 68 19.72 12.44 -0.74
C ALA A 68 20.03 11.83 -2.13
N ILE A 69 21.01 10.93 -2.19
CA ILE A 69 21.37 10.19 -3.40
C ILE A 69 20.61 8.86 -3.46
N ALA A 70 20.39 8.25 -2.28
CA ALA A 70 19.70 6.98 -2.18
C ALA A 70 18.99 6.86 -0.83
N PHE A 71 17.91 6.07 -0.81
CA PHE A 71 17.15 5.69 0.38
C PHE A 71 16.92 4.19 0.44
N VAL A 72 17.02 3.63 1.62
CA VAL A 72 16.34 2.38 1.96
C VAL A 72 14.98 2.79 2.51
N THR A 73 13.93 2.48 1.78
CA THR A 73 12.54 2.85 2.13
C THR A 73 11.64 1.63 2.05
N GLY A 74 10.55 1.61 2.79
CA GLY A 74 9.66 0.45 2.84
C GLY A 74 8.78 0.44 4.07
N GLY A 75 8.41 -0.74 4.52
CA GLY A 75 7.58 -0.90 5.71
C GLY A 75 7.59 -2.31 6.25
N SER A 76 7.18 -2.44 7.51
CA SER A 76 6.97 -3.73 8.17
C SER A 76 5.74 -3.67 9.07
N GLU A 77 5.05 -4.79 9.19
CA GLU A 77 3.88 -4.94 10.03
C GLU A 77 3.84 -6.33 10.66
N ALA A 78 3.50 -6.40 11.95
CA ALA A 78 3.32 -7.64 12.71
C ALA A 78 2.20 -7.44 13.73
N SER A 79 0.99 -7.19 13.23
CA SER A 79 -0.19 -6.79 14.02
C SER A 79 -1.13 -7.95 14.38
N ILE A 80 -0.83 -9.20 13.96
CA ILE A 80 -1.63 -10.38 14.31
C ILE A 80 -1.35 -10.76 15.77
N THR A 81 -1.88 -9.95 16.67
CA THR A 81 -1.82 -10.12 18.11
C THR A 81 -3.22 -10.14 18.69
N GLU A 82 -3.38 -10.62 19.94
CA GLU A 82 -4.69 -10.58 20.62
C GLU A 82 -5.31 -9.17 20.60
N GLY A 83 -4.48 -8.14 20.85
CA GLY A 83 -4.92 -6.73 20.84
C GLY A 83 -5.26 -6.23 19.45
N GLY A 84 -4.44 -6.55 18.44
CA GLY A 84 -4.67 -6.17 17.04
C GLY A 84 -5.94 -6.80 16.48
N VAL A 85 -6.05 -8.12 16.56
CA VAL A 85 -7.24 -8.86 16.09
C VAL A 85 -8.48 -8.42 16.87
N GLY A 86 -8.40 -8.34 18.22
CA GLY A 86 -9.53 -7.94 19.05
C GLY A 86 -10.00 -6.51 18.75
N GLY A 87 -9.07 -5.56 18.53
CA GLY A 87 -9.40 -4.18 18.20
C GLY A 87 -10.10 -4.04 16.85
N PHE A 88 -9.56 -4.65 15.80
CA PHE A 88 -10.20 -4.61 14.47
C PHE A 88 -11.52 -5.39 14.42
N ASN A 89 -11.63 -6.49 15.17
CA ASN A 89 -12.88 -7.24 15.30
C ASN A 89 -13.97 -6.40 15.98
N ALA A 90 -13.63 -5.67 17.04
CA ALA A 90 -14.56 -4.77 17.73
C ALA A 90 -15.09 -3.64 16.83
N MET A 91 -14.32 -3.26 15.81
CA MET A 91 -14.72 -2.27 14.77
C MET A 91 -15.50 -2.91 13.61
N HIS A 92 -15.69 -4.22 13.60
CA HIS A 92 -16.22 -4.96 12.44
C HIS A 92 -15.45 -4.69 11.14
N ALA A 93 -14.12 -4.51 11.23
CA ALA A 93 -13.29 -4.16 10.09
C ALA A 93 -12.68 -5.38 9.39
N ILE A 94 -12.51 -6.50 10.12
CA ILE A 94 -11.94 -7.75 9.60
C ILE A 94 -13.03 -8.76 9.26
N SER A 95 -12.73 -9.60 8.27
CA SER A 95 -13.61 -10.70 7.87
C SER A 95 -13.82 -11.69 9.02
N THR A 96 -15.03 -12.18 9.14
CA THR A 96 -15.42 -13.24 10.08
C THR A 96 -15.58 -14.61 9.41
N ARG A 97 -15.19 -14.75 8.16
CA ARG A 97 -15.28 -15.98 7.36
C ARG A 97 -14.25 -17.01 7.77
N ASN A 98 -14.47 -17.65 8.92
CA ASN A 98 -13.57 -18.67 9.48
C ASN A 98 -13.88 -20.09 8.98
N ASP A 99 -15.02 -20.30 8.36
CA ASP A 99 -15.44 -21.55 7.71
C ASP A 99 -14.68 -21.80 6.39
N ASP A 100 -14.29 -20.73 5.69
CA ASP A 100 -13.46 -20.80 4.49
C ASP A 100 -12.43 -19.66 4.46
N PRO A 101 -11.37 -19.74 5.27
CA PRO A 101 -10.40 -18.63 5.42
C PRO A 101 -9.61 -18.35 4.13
N LYS A 102 -9.50 -19.32 3.21
CA LYS A 102 -8.79 -19.13 1.94
C LYS A 102 -9.53 -18.19 1.00
N THR A 103 -10.83 -18.01 1.17
CA THR A 103 -11.66 -17.11 0.37
C THR A 103 -12.16 -15.89 1.16
N ALA A 104 -11.61 -15.66 2.36
CA ALA A 104 -12.04 -14.57 3.23
C ALA A 104 -11.66 -13.18 2.66
N SER A 105 -10.43 -13.03 2.13
CA SER A 105 -10.04 -11.81 1.41
C SER A 105 -10.59 -11.88 -0.02
N ARG A 106 -11.62 -11.11 -0.32
CA ARG A 106 -12.36 -11.11 -1.59
C ARG A 106 -12.69 -9.70 -2.09
N PRO A 107 -11.66 -8.91 -2.46
CA PRO A 107 -11.88 -7.56 -2.93
C PRO A 107 -12.87 -7.51 -4.10
N PHE A 108 -13.77 -6.52 -4.04
CA PHE A 108 -14.82 -6.24 -5.03
C PHE A 108 -15.93 -7.29 -5.15
N ASP A 109 -15.85 -8.40 -4.43
CA ASP A 109 -16.93 -9.39 -4.37
C ASP A 109 -18.10 -8.86 -3.54
N LYS A 110 -19.33 -9.20 -3.95
CA LYS A 110 -20.55 -8.76 -3.25
C LYS A 110 -20.61 -9.21 -1.79
N ASP A 111 -20.12 -10.42 -1.52
CA ASP A 111 -20.19 -11.03 -0.19
C ASP A 111 -18.96 -10.79 0.67
N ARG A 112 -18.17 -9.75 0.35
CA ARG A 112 -17.04 -9.30 1.17
C ARG A 112 -17.54 -8.74 2.51
N ASP A 113 -16.83 -9.05 3.58
CA ASP A 113 -17.25 -8.70 4.95
C ASP A 113 -16.16 -8.03 5.79
N GLY A 114 -15.04 -7.65 5.16
CA GLY A 114 -13.91 -7.03 5.84
C GLY A 114 -12.56 -7.54 5.33
N PHE A 115 -11.48 -6.90 5.76
CA PHE A 115 -10.14 -7.32 5.35
C PHE A 115 -9.63 -8.52 6.16
N VAL A 116 -8.63 -9.20 5.62
CA VAL A 116 -7.86 -10.22 6.33
C VAL A 116 -6.51 -9.62 6.71
N LEU A 117 -6.12 -9.72 7.98
CA LEU A 117 -4.80 -9.26 8.44
C LEU A 117 -3.68 -10.05 7.79
N GLY A 118 -2.68 -9.33 7.27
CA GLY A 118 -1.42 -9.89 6.81
C GLY A 118 -0.26 -9.31 7.60
N GLU A 119 0.84 -10.03 7.66
CA GLU A 119 2.11 -9.59 8.26
C GLU A 119 3.24 -9.73 7.28
N GLY A 120 4.25 -8.88 7.40
CA GLY A 120 5.43 -8.95 6.59
C GLY A 120 6.27 -7.69 6.67
N GLY A 121 7.40 -7.73 5.97
CA GLY A 121 8.29 -6.58 5.83
C GLY A 121 8.94 -6.56 4.46
N CYS A 122 9.12 -5.37 3.93
CA CYS A 122 9.74 -5.17 2.63
C CYS A 122 10.51 -3.85 2.59
N ALA A 123 11.52 -3.81 1.76
CA ALA A 123 12.33 -2.64 1.52
C ALA A 123 12.62 -2.50 0.03
N LEU A 124 12.62 -1.26 -0.43
CA LEU A 124 13.04 -0.85 -1.76
C LEU A 124 14.26 0.07 -1.62
N ILE A 125 15.15 0.00 -2.58
CA ILE A 125 16.23 0.98 -2.71
C ILE A 125 15.81 1.98 -3.78
N PHE A 126 15.51 3.18 -3.36
CA PHE A 126 15.34 4.32 -4.26
C PHE A 126 16.67 5.02 -4.43
N GLU A 127 17.03 5.32 -5.66
CA GLU A 127 18.36 5.83 -5.99
C GLU A 127 18.28 6.81 -7.15
N GLU A 128 19.09 7.86 -7.09
CA GLU A 128 19.24 8.82 -8.17
C GLU A 128 19.78 8.10 -9.41
N TYR A 129 19.24 8.44 -10.57
CA TYR A 129 19.47 7.71 -11.82
C TYR A 129 20.94 7.65 -12.25
N GLU A 130 21.65 8.79 -12.30
CA GLU A 130 23.03 8.81 -12.74
C GLU A 130 23.96 8.09 -11.74
N HIS A 131 23.65 8.12 -10.46
CA HIS A 131 24.36 7.36 -9.44
C HIS A 131 24.15 5.84 -9.64
N ALA A 132 22.90 5.40 -9.84
CA ALA A 132 22.59 4.00 -10.10
C ALA A 132 23.29 3.49 -11.36
N LYS A 133 23.26 4.27 -12.43
CA LYS A 133 23.90 3.98 -13.71
C LYS A 133 25.43 3.91 -13.59
N ALA A 134 26.04 4.87 -12.89
CA ALA A 134 27.49 4.93 -12.71
C ALA A 134 28.08 3.70 -12.00
N ARG A 135 27.32 3.08 -11.06
CA ARG A 135 27.74 1.85 -10.38
C ARG A 135 27.25 0.57 -11.05
N GLY A 136 26.56 0.67 -12.21
CA GLY A 136 26.05 -0.49 -12.95
C GLY A 136 24.90 -1.20 -12.23
N ALA A 137 24.07 -0.49 -11.47
CA ALA A 137 22.94 -1.07 -10.79
C ALA A 137 21.91 -1.64 -11.78
N LYS A 138 21.22 -2.72 -11.39
CA LYS A 138 20.02 -3.14 -12.10
C LYS A 138 18.90 -2.19 -11.72
N ILE A 139 18.39 -1.44 -12.67
CA ILE A 139 17.21 -0.58 -12.51
C ILE A 139 15.97 -1.40 -12.87
N TYR A 140 15.01 -1.46 -11.95
CA TYR A 140 13.75 -2.21 -12.15
C TYR A 140 12.69 -1.34 -12.82
N THR A 141 12.47 -0.14 -12.29
CA THR A 141 11.50 0.84 -12.78
C THR A 141 11.96 2.23 -12.40
N GLU A 142 11.32 3.23 -12.94
CA GLU A 142 11.42 4.62 -12.51
C GLU A 142 10.20 4.97 -11.65
N VAL A 143 10.40 5.63 -10.51
CA VAL A 143 9.32 6.29 -9.78
C VAL A 143 9.18 7.68 -10.38
N VAL A 144 8.03 7.97 -10.97
CA VAL A 144 7.85 9.21 -11.75
C VAL A 144 6.85 10.18 -11.12
N GLY A 145 6.00 9.72 -10.22
CA GLY A 145 5.03 10.59 -9.56
C GLY A 145 4.56 10.07 -8.22
N ALA A 146 4.23 10.99 -7.33
CA ALA A 146 3.64 10.73 -6.03
C ALA A 146 2.54 11.76 -5.73
N GLY A 147 1.36 11.30 -5.34
CA GLY A 147 0.26 12.13 -4.92
C GLY A 147 -0.20 11.77 -3.51
N MET A 148 -0.48 12.78 -2.71
CA MET A 148 -0.94 12.62 -1.32
C MET A 148 -2.11 13.54 -1.05
N SER A 149 -3.15 13.03 -0.38
CA SER A 149 -4.33 13.81 -0.04
C SER A 149 -4.96 13.35 1.27
N GLY A 150 -5.97 14.06 1.73
CA GLY A 150 -6.82 13.67 2.85
C GLY A 150 -8.29 13.67 2.44
N ASP A 151 -9.07 12.69 2.95
CA ASP A 151 -10.52 12.63 2.70
C ASP A 151 -11.30 13.75 3.39
N ALA A 152 -10.82 14.23 4.54
CA ALA A 152 -11.51 15.19 5.39
C ALA A 152 -12.98 14.82 5.66
N HIS A 153 -13.26 13.53 5.85
CA HIS A 153 -14.61 12.98 5.93
C HIS A 153 -14.89 12.25 7.25
N HIS A 154 -14.22 11.13 7.52
CA HIS A 154 -14.45 10.30 8.70
C HIS A 154 -13.17 9.61 9.14
N MET A 155 -13.08 9.19 10.43
CA MET A 155 -11.88 8.55 10.98
C MET A 155 -11.51 7.22 10.30
N THR A 156 -12.48 6.44 9.87
CA THR A 156 -12.27 5.07 9.37
C THR A 156 -12.97 4.77 8.05
N SER A 157 -13.99 5.54 7.68
CA SER A 157 -14.72 5.35 6.43
C SER A 157 -14.15 6.26 5.34
N PRO A 158 -13.96 5.75 4.12
CA PRO A 158 -13.54 6.58 2.99
C PRO A 158 -14.66 7.56 2.61
N HIS A 159 -14.29 8.62 1.88
CA HIS A 159 -15.28 9.49 1.28
C HIS A 159 -16.14 8.70 0.28
N PRO A 160 -17.48 8.72 0.36
CA PRO A 160 -18.34 7.83 -0.47
C PRO A 160 -18.18 8.04 -1.97
N GLU A 161 -17.85 9.25 -2.39
CA GLU A 161 -17.56 9.59 -3.80
C GLU A 161 -16.06 9.42 -4.16
N GLY A 162 -15.24 8.87 -3.28
CA GLY A 162 -13.81 8.66 -3.50
C GLY A 162 -13.01 9.94 -3.73
N LEU A 163 -13.45 11.07 -3.17
CA LEU A 163 -12.88 12.39 -3.48
C LEU A 163 -11.38 12.47 -3.15
N GLY A 164 -10.99 12.10 -1.93
CA GLY A 164 -9.58 12.14 -1.53
C GLY A 164 -8.71 11.19 -2.38
N ALA A 165 -9.20 9.99 -2.64
CA ALA A 165 -8.53 9.03 -3.51
C ALA A 165 -8.35 9.56 -4.94
N SER A 166 -9.38 10.20 -5.52
CA SER A 166 -9.28 10.86 -6.84
C SER A 166 -8.22 11.97 -6.83
N ILE A 167 -8.19 12.79 -5.78
CA ILE A 167 -7.21 13.87 -5.64
C ILE A 167 -5.78 13.30 -5.58
N SER A 168 -5.54 12.23 -4.80
CA SER A 168 -4.20 11.64 -4.72
C SER A 168 -3.74 11.06 -6.05
N MET A 169 -4.62 10.38 -6.79
CA MET A 169 -4.31 9.87 -8.14
C MET A 169 -4.04 10.99 -9.13
N GLN A 170 -4.86 12.05 -9.14
CA GLN A 170 -4.65 13.20 -10.02
C GLN A 170 -3.32 13.91 -9.69
N MET A 171 -3.02 14.13 -8.41
CA MET A 171 -1.74 14.72 -8.00
C MET A 171 -0.55 13.87 -8.44
N ALA A 172 -0.66 12.55 -8.39
CA ALA A 172 0.41 11.66 -8.86
C ALA A 172 0.60 11.77 -10.39
N LEU A 173 -0.49 11.85 -11.16
CA LEU A 173 -0.43 12.07 -12.61
C LEU A 173 0.19 13.43 -12.97
N ASP A 174 -0.24 14.48 -12.27
CA ASP A 174 0.29 15.84 -12.47
C ASP A 174 1.78 15.90 -12.15
N ASP A 175 2.19 15.27 -11.03
CA ASP A 175 3.58 15.18 -10.60
C ASP A 175 4.48 14.42 -11.58
N ALA A 176 3.92 13.37 -12.21
CA ALA A 176 4.57 12.60 -13.26
C ALA A 176 4.54 13.27 -14.65
N ALA A 177 3.79 14.35 -14.81
CA ALA A 177 3.46 14.96 -16.11
C ALA A 177 2.87 13.95 -17.12
N LEU A 178 2.04 13.00 -16.61
CA LEU A 178 1.39 11.97 -17.41
C LEU A 178 -0.10 12.27 -17.59
N LYS A 179 -0.65 11.81 -18.70
CA LYS A 179 -2.09 11.82 -18.95
C LYS A 179 -2.72 10.52 -18.41
N PRO A 180 -4.01 10.56 -18.03
CA PRO A 180 -4.73 9.36 -17.62
C PRO A 180 -4.60 8.17 -18.59
N GLU A 181 -4.60 8.46 -19.90
CA GLU A 181 -4.55 7.46 -20.99
C GLU A 181 -3.23 6.68 -21.05
N GLU A 182 -2.19 7.14 -20.36
CA GLU A 182 -0.88 6.46 -20.33
C GLU A 182 -0.79 5.37 -19.28
N VAL A 183 -1.76 5.28 -18.35
CA VAL A 183 -1.76 4.28 -17.27
C VAL A 183 -2.34 2.95 -17.76
N ASP A 184 -1.56 1.89 -17.67
CA ASP A 184 -1.92 0.54 -18.08
C ASP A 184 -2.51 -0.31 -16.95
N HIS A 185 -2.03 -0.09 -15.71
CA HIS A 185 -2.34 -0.93 -14.57
C HIS A 185 -2.49 -0.11 -13.28
N ILE A 186 -3.47 -0.50 -12.45
CA ILE A 186 -3.66 0.02 -11.10
C ILE A 186 -3.70 -1.13 -10.11
N ASN A 187 -2.72 -1.16 -9.19
CA ASN A 187 -2.80 -1.97 -7.99
C ASN A 187 -3.55 -1.16 -6.92
N THR A 188 -4.76 -1.57 -6.64
CA THR A 188 -5.68 -0.84 -5.77
C THR A 188 -5.38 -1.05 -4.29
N HIS A 189 -5.91 -0.15 -3.47
CA HIS A 189 -6.01 -0.41 -2.05
C HIS A 189 -6.91 -1.61 -1.76
N GLY A 190 -8.09 -1.72 -2.37
CA GLY A 190 -8.93 -2.91 -2.49
C GLY A 190 -8.85 -3.89 -1.32
N THR A 191 -9.38 -3.50 -0.15
CA THR A 191 -9.17 -4.23 1.12
C THR A 191 -10.19 -5.34 1.39
N SER A 192 -11.17 -5.56 0.52
CA SER A 192 -12.29 -6.46 0.80
C SER A 192 -13.26 -5.90 1.86
N THR A 193 -13.29 -4.58 2.03
CA THR A 193 -14.25 -3.90 2.92
C THR A 193 -15.46 -3.39 2.13
N PRO A 194 -16.65 -3.41 2.73
CA PRO A 194 -17.89 -3.02 2.01
C PRO A 194 -17.78 -1.63 1.38
N LEU A 195 -17.37 -0.60 2.12
CA LEU A 195 -17.33 0.78 1.63
C LEU A 195 -16.08 1.11 0.81
N GLY A 196 -14.92 0.58 1.22
CA GLY A 196 -13.66 0.86 0.54
C GLY A 196 -13.67 0.41 -0.91
N ASP A 197 -14.16 -0.78 -1.14
CA ASP A 197 -14.19 -1.41 -2.46
C ASP A 197 -15.28 -0.83 -3.39
N ILE A 198 -16.21 0.00 -2.87
CA ILE A 198 -17.13 0.82 -3.68
C ILE A 198 -16.51 2.17 -4.02
N SER A 199 -15.89 2.84 -3.03
CA SER A 199 -15.42 4.21 -3.22
C SER A 199 -14.19 4.30 -4.14
N GLU A 200 -13.28 3.32 -4.10
CA GLU A 200 -12.08 3.34 -4.93
C GLU A 200 -12.36 3.18 -6.44
N PRO A 201 -13.23 2.28 -6.92
CA PRO A 201 -13.67 2.25 -8.31
C PRO A 201 -14.31 3.55 -8.78
N ILE A 202 -15.08 4.22 -7.93
CA ILE A 202 -15.65 5.54 -8.22
C ILE A 202 -14.51 6.56 -8.41
N ALA A 203 -13.53 6.57 -7.50
CA ALA A 203 -12.37 7.44 -7.61
C ALA A 203 -11.56 7.19 -8.89
N ILE A 204 -11.35 5.94 -9.27
CA ILE A 204 -10.68 5.56 -10.52
C ILE A 204 -11.46 6.11 -11.73
N LYS A 205 -12.76 5.92 -11.77
CA LYS A 205 -13.59 6.47 -12.86
C LYS A 205 -13.55 8.00 -12.92
N ASN A 206 -13.58 8.66 -11.77
CA ASN A 206 -13.50 10.12 -11.70
C ASN A 206 -12.16 10.66 -12.21
N THR A 207 -11.06 9.94 -11.97
CA THR A 207 -9.71 10.34 -12.38
C THR A 207 -9.42 9.99 -13.85
N PHE A 208 -9.81 8.79 -14.29
CA PHE A 208 -9.41 8.24 -15.58
C PHE A 208 -10.50 8.33 -16.66
N GLY A 209 -11.73 8.74 -16.30
CA GLY A 209 -12.85 8.85 -17.24
C GLY A 209 -13.10 7.53 -17.99
N ASP A 210 -13.32 7.62 -19.30
CA ASP A 210 -13.55 6.43 -20.13
C ASP A 210 -12.33 5.52 -20.25
N HIS A 211 -11.11 6.03 -19.99
CA HIS A 211 -9.92 5.22 -20.01
C HIS A 211 -9.88 4.19 -18.86
N ALA A 212 -10.60 4.42 -17.76
CA ALA A 212 -10.70 3.47 -16.66
C ALA A 212 -11.10 2.05 -17.11
N TYR A 213 -11.88 1.92 -18.18
CA TYR A 213 -12.28 0.63 -18.75
C TYR A 213 -11.16 -0.10 -19.52
N ASN A 214 -10.10 0.61 -19.87
CA ASN A 214 -8.92 0.07 -20.58
C ASN A 214 -7.78 -0.29 -19.63
N ILE A 215 -7.87 0.10 -18.36
CA ILE A 215 -6.87 -0.16 -17.33
C ILE A 215 -7.13 -1.55 -16.74
N ASN A 216 -6.08 -2.36 -16.57
CA ASN A 216 -6.18 -3.53 -15.71
C ASN A 216 -6.08 -3.10 -14.24
N ILE A 217 -7.11 -3.39 -13.49
CA ILE A 217 -7.20 -3.10 -12.05
C ILE A 217 -7.05 -4.42 -11.30
N ASN A 218 -6.31 -4.44 -10.19
CA ASN A 218 -6.28 -5.61 -9.32
C ASN A 218 -6.08 -5.22 -7.86
N SER A 219 -6.41 -6.13 -6.95
CA SER A 219 -6.00 -6.07 -5.56
C SER A 219 -5.17 -7.28 -5.18
N THR A 220 -3.88 -7.06 -4.93
CA THR A 220 -2.98 -8.11 -4.41
C THR A 220 -3.36 -8.56 -3.00
N LYS A 221 -4.14 -7.77 -2.26
CA LYS A 221 -4.65 -8.14 -0.93
C LYS A 221 -5.58 -9.35 -0.95
N SER A 222 -6.13 -9.71 -2.12
CA SER A 222 -6.84 -10.99 -2.29
C SER A 222 -5.95 -12.21 -2.01
N MET A 223 -4.62 -12.07 -2.19
CA MET A 223 -3.61 -13.13 -2.01
C MET A 223 -2.78 -12.95 -0.73
N THR A 224 -2.44 -11.71 -0.39
CA THR A 224 -1.52 -11.39 0.72
C THR A 224 -2.24 -11.05 2.03
N GLY A 225 -3.54 -10.75 1.99
CA GLY A 225 -4.19 -10.03 3.06
C GLY A 225 -3.72 -8.57 3.11
N HIS A 226 -4.17 -7.85 4.10
CA HIS A 226 -3.84 -6.45 4.32
C HIS A 226 -2.72 -6.28 5.35
N LEU A 227 -1.54 -5.89 4.89
CA LEU A 227 -0.36 -5.70 5.74
C LEU A 227 -0.34 -4.32 6.43
N LEU A 228 -1.49 -3.66 6.56
CA LEU A 228 -1.65 -2.37 7.25
C LEU A 228 -0.55 -1.37 6.84
N GLY A 229 0.31 -0.95 7.81
CA GLY A 229 1.37 0.01 7.54
C GLY A 229 2.41 -0.44 6.51
N ALA A 230 2.60 -1.74 6.29
CA ALA A 230 3.50 -2.27 5.27
C ALA A 230 2.84 -2.45 3.89
N ALA A 231 1.52 -2.26 3.77
CA ALA A 231 0.77 -2.54 2.55
C ALA A 231 1.30 -1.79 1.32
N GLY A 232 1.51 -0.48 1.43
CA GLY A 232 1.96 0.33 0.29
C GLY A 232 3.31 -0.09 -0.26
N ALA A 233 4.23 -0.57 0.59
CA ALA A 233 5.54 -1.02 0.14
C ALA A 233 5.48 -2.39 -0.57
N ILE A 234 4.74 -3.38 -0.03
CA ILE A 234 4.61 -4.69 -0.70
C ILE A 234 3.87 -4.57 -2.02
N GLU A 235 2.85 -3.71 -2.08
CA GLU A 235 2.07 -3.44 -3.29
C GLU A 235 2.88 -2.69 -4.34
N SER A 236 3.75 -1.78 -3.91
CA SER A 236 4.73 -1.16 -4.80
C SER A 236 5.71 -2.18 -5.40
N ILE A 237 6.20 -3.14 -4.59
CA ILE A 237 7.04 -4.24 -5.10
C ILE A 237 6.27 -5.10 -6.11
N ALA A 238 5.01 -5.45 -5.81
CA ALA A 238 4.18 -6.21 -6.74
C ALA A 238 3.96 -5.46 -8.06
N THR A 239 3.73 -4.15 -7.99
CA THR A 239 3.57 -3.26 -9.15
C THR A 239 4.86 -3.17 -9.98
N VAL A 240 6.03 -3.00 -9.33
CA VAL A 240 7.34 -3.01 -9.99
C VAL A 240 7.60 -4.34 -10.70
N LEU A 241 7.29 -5.46 -10.05
CA LEU A 241 7.45 -6.80 -10.63
C LEU A 241 6.45 -7.05 -11.77
N ALA A 242 5.23 -6.50 -11.70
CA ALA A 242 4.27 -6.58 -12.79
C ALA A 242 4.82 -5.88 -14.06
N ILE A 243 5.38 -4.68 -13.93
CA ILE A 243 6.05 -3.96 -15.02
C ILE A 243 7.22 -4.79 -15.58
N GLN A 244 8.11 -5.29 -14.71
CA GLN A 244 9.30 -6.04 -15.13
C GLN A 244 8.99 -7.31 -15.91
N ASN A 245 7.89 -7.99 -15.57
CA ASN A 245 7.52 -9.26 -16.16
C ASN A 245 6.41 -9.15 -17.20
N ASN A 246 5.81 -7.97 -17.39
CA ASN A 246 4.61 -7.76 -18.20
C ASN A 246 3.46 -8.71 -17.81
N ILE A 247 3.28 -8.92 -16.51
CA ILE A 247 2.24 -9.80 -15.94
C ILE A 247 1.49 -9.04 -14.87
N ILE A 248 0.19 -8.85 -15.07
CA ILE A 248 -0.69 -8.24 -14.09
C ILE A 248 -1.18 -9.34 -13.14
N PRO A 249 -0.91 -9.22 -11.81
CA PRO A 249 -1.41 -10.19 -10.84
C PRO A 249 -2.94 -10.17 -10.77
N PRO A 250 -3.59 -11.29 -10.44
CA PRO A 250 -5.05 -11.33 -10.38
C PRO A 250 -5.59 -10.77 -9.07
N THR A 251 -6.86 -10.37 -9.10
CA THR A 251 -7.74 -10.36 -7.93
C THR A 251 -8.38 -11.74 -7.83
N ILE A 252 -8.04 -12.52 -6.82
CA ILE A 252 -8.67 -13.84 -6.59
C ILE A 252 -9.90 -13.72 -5.68
N ASN A 253 -10.67 -14.81 -5.55
CA ASN A 253 -11.81 -14.92 -4.64
C ASN A 253 -13.02 -14.03 -5.01
N HIS A 254 -13.18 -13.68 -6.27
CA HIS A 254 -14.40 -13.06 -6.75
C HIS A 254 -15.37 -14.15 -7.20
N PHE A 255 -16.60 -14.14 -6.67
CA PHE A 255 -17.64 -15.13 -6.95
C PHE A 255 -18.95 -14.50 -7.41
N THR A 256 -19.25 -13.30 -6.93
CA THR A 256 -20.52 -12.62 -7.18
C THR A 256 -20.29 -11.13 -7.42
N ASP A 257 -20.82 -10.64 -8.53
CA ASP A 257 -20.77 -9.22 -8.86
C ASP A 257 -21.57 -8.39 -7.84
N ASP A 258 -20.96 -7.31 -7.37
CA ASP A 258 -21.62 -6.33 -6.52
C ASP A 258 -22.34 -5.31 -7.42
N PRO A 259 -23.68 -5.14 -7.27
CA PRO A 259 -24.43 -4.18 -8.08
C PRO A 259 -24.05 -2.71 -7.84
N ASP A 260 -23.38 -2.40 -6.73
CA ASP A 260 -22.93 -1.06 -6.38
C ASP A 260 -21.53 -0.74 -6.98
N ILE A 261 -20.89 -1.71 -7.62
CA ILE A 261 -19.60 -1.56 -8.31
C ILE A 261 -19.84 -1.64 -9.83
N ASP A 262 -19.19 -0.78 -10.59
CA ASP A 262 -19.24 -0.84 -12.04
C ASP A 262 -18.42 -2.03 -12.58
N ASN A 263 -19.11 -3.15 -12.78
CA ASN A 263 -18.50 -4.42 -13.23
C ASN A 263 -18.03 -4.42 -14.70
N LYS A 264 -18.10 -3.28 -15.40
CA LYS A 264 -17.42 -3.10 -16.69
C LYS A 264 -15.95 -2.77 -16.54
N LEU A 265 -15.51 -2.33 -15.34
CA LEU A 265 -14.09 -2.16 -15.02
C LEU A 265 -13.38 -3.51 -15.05
N ASN A 266 -12.14 -3.51 -15.53
CA ASN A 266 -11.36 -4.75 -15.66
C ASN A 266 -10.57 -5.03 -14.38
N PHE A 267 -11.19 -5.68 -13.41
CA PHE A 267 -10.57 -6.03 -12.11
C PHE A 267 -9.59 -7.21 -12.18
N THR A 268 -9.27 -7.70 -13.34
CA THR A 268 -8.32 -8.81 -13.56
C THR A 268 -8.62 -10.02 -12.66
N TYR A 269 -9.86 -10.49 -12.71
CA TYR A 269 -10.30 -11.57 -11.82
C TYR A 269 -9.67 -12.92 -12.12
N HIS A 270 -9.39 -13.69 -11.08
CA HIS A 270 -9.01 -15.10 -11.01
C HIS A 270 -7.64 -15.46 -11.58
N LYS A 271 -7.23 -14.91 -12.71
CA LYS A 271 -5.99 -15.30 -13.42
C LYS A 271 -5.14 -14.08 -13.75
N ALA A 272 -3.84 -14.25 -13.63
CA ALA A 272 -2.90 -13.25 -14.10
C ALA A 272 -3.05 -13.02 -15.62
N VAL A 273 -2.81 -11.79 -16.05
CA VAL A 273 -2.91 -11.40 -17.46
C VAL A 273 -1.54 -10.95 -17.96
N GLU A 274 -1.07 -11.56 -19.02
CA GLU A 274 0.10 -11.09 -19.77
C GLU A 274 -0.30 -9.85 -20.56
N ARG A 275 0.34 -8.72 -20.24
CA ARG A 275 0.13 -7.45 -20.90
C ARG A 275 1.39 -6.60 -20.76
N GLU A 276 1.79 -5.93 -21.82
CA GLU A 276 2.82 -4.90 -21.71
C GLU A 276 2.34 -3.78 -20.78
N ILE A 277 3.18 -3.43 -19.81
CA ILE A 277 2.89 -2.40 -18.80
C ILE A 277 4.01 -1.38 -18.86
N ASN A 278 3.69 -0.19 -19.35
CA ASN A 278 4.62 0.93 -19.41
C ASN A 278 4.49 1.84 -18.19
N VAL A 279 3.26 2.03 -17.71
CA VAL A 279 2.95 2.86 -16.56
C VAL A 279 1.98 2.12 -15.65
N ALA A 280 2.33 2.03 -14.38
CA ALA A 280 1.45 1.47 -13.36
C ALA A 280 1.35 2.37 -12.13
N LEU A 281 0.17 2.40 -11.53
CA LEU A 281 -0.15 3.16 -10.34
C LEU A 281 -0.43 2.20 -9.18
N SER A 282 0.05 2.54 -7.97
CA SER A 282 -0.25 1.83 -6.73
C SER A 282 -0.93 2.77 -5.74
N ASN A 283 -2.12 2.38 -5.28
CA ASN A 283 -2.92 3.14 -4.33
C ASN A 283 -2.84 2.55 -2.93
N THR A 284 -2.71 3.40 -1.94
CA THR A 284 -2.85 3.00 -0.54
C THR A 284 -3.61 4.07 0.23
N PHE A 285 -4.73 3.65 0.84
CA PHE A 285 -5.63 4.52 1.58
C PHE A 285 -5.71 4.06 3.04
N GLY A 286 -5.59 4.99 3.98
CA GLY A 286 -5.49 4.67 5.41
C GLY A 286 -6.58 5.31 6.25
N PHE A 287 -6.88 4.69 7.39
CA PHE A 287 -7.70 5.31 8.43
C PHE A 287 -7.13 6.69 8.79
N GLY A 288 -8.02 7.64 9.08
CA GLY A 288 -7.69 9.06 9.16
C GLY A 288 -7.90 9.79 7.83
N GLY A 289 -8.28 9.05 6.77
CA GLY A 289 -8.48 9.58 5.42
C GLY A 289 -7.16 9.87 4.69
N HIS A 290 -6.09 9.17 5.04
CA HIS A 290 -4.78 9.33 4.37
C HIS A 290 -4.76 8.60 3.04
N ASN A 291 -4.54 9.30 1.94
CA ASN A 291 -4.47 8.73 0.60
C ASN A 291 -3.11 8.97 -0.03
N VAL A 292 -2.51 7.93 -0.57
CA VAL A 292 -1.24 7.99 -1.31
C VAL A 292 -1.36 7.19 -2.60
N SER A 293 -0.96 7.80 -3.69
CA SER A 293 -0.84 7.17 -5.00
C SER A 293 0.59 7.35 -5.52
N LEU A 294 1.22 6.25 -5.95
CA LEU A 294 2.56 6.24 -6.50
C LEU A 294 2.53 5.75 -7.95
N ILE A 295 3.29 6.39 -8.84
CA ILE A 295 3.39 5.98 -10.24
C ILE A 295 4.78 5.46 -10.53
N PHE A 296 4.81 4.26 -11.10
CA PHE A 296 6.00 3.57 -11.59
C PHE A 296 5.96 3.47 -13.11
N LYS A 297 7.07 3.76 -13.75
CA LYS A 297 7.23 3.68 -15.19
C LYS A 297 8.28 2.66 -15.57
N LYS A 298 8.04 1.93 -16.66
CA LYS A 298 9.01 1.02 -17.26
C LYS A 298 10.29 1.78 -17.56
N PHE A 299 11.39 1.23 -17.14
CA PHE A 299 12.70 1.77 -17.45
C PHE A 299 13.19 1.22 -18.78
N ASP A 300 13.31 2.10 -19.78
CA ASP A 300 13.91 1.77 -21.06
C ASP A 300 15.43 1.97 -20.98
N LYS A 301 16.20 0.94 -21.38
CA LYS A 301 17.66 0.92 -21.31
C LYS A 301 18.29 1.83 -22.39
#